data_ce25e7d774e1ae251658c7d641cf4e47
#
_entry.id   ce25e7d774e1ae251658c7d641cf4e47
#
_cell.length_a   1.000
_cell.length_b   1.000
_cell.length_c   1.000
_cell.angle_alpha   90.00
_cell.angle_beta   90.00
_cell.angle_gamma   90.00
#
_symmetry.space_group_name_H-M   'P 1'
#
loop_
_entity.id
_entity.type
_entity.pdbx_description
1 polymer ?
#
loop_
_entity_poly.entity_id
_entity_poly.type
_entity_poly.pdbx_seq_one_letter_code
_entity_poly.pdbx_strand_id
1 'polypeptide(L)'
;MGRFSRKSTLIAVFAIAIVFAICIVNAQTIQVDVKLVRLLVSVKDAKGELVGSLEKPEFSIYDSGVKQDIAVFEHHTEVPLSVSLLVDTSGSTSSNLRYETTSIEKFLRALLREGNPGDAAALYAFNDQVTRMNSFTRREQPLIDSLKTLRGNAGTSLYDAVYLASRESARRDGRHVIVAVSDGGDTTSVKKYADAFESAQNADAIIYPILVIPITNDAGRNLGGERALETLASGTGGRVFQSMGAAELDAAFTEILRDLRTQYLVAYYPHNLPVDAPRFHLVKVELSRKDLRATTRTGYYGDASPTGKASR
;
A
#
# COMPACT_ATOMS: atom_id res chain seq x y z
N MET A 1 18.91 79.88 10.43
CA MET A 1 18.70 78.70 11.30
C MET A 1 17.21 78.34 11.29
N GLY A 2 16.84 77.37 10.48
CA GLY A 2 15.42 76.99 10.26
C GLY A 2 14.89 76.09 11.38
N ARG A 3 13.81 76.55 12.04
CA ARG A 3 13.06 75.78 13.04
C ARG A 3 12.26 74.71 12.28
N PHE A 4 12.74 73.44 12.28
CA PHE A 4 11.90 72.33 11.85
C PHE A 4 10.72 72.18 12.81
N SER A 5 9.51 72.24 12.27
CA SER A 5 8.28 72.15 13.06
C SER A 5 8.14 70.74 13.65
N ARG A 6 7.85 70.65 14.95
CA ARG A 6 7.57 69.39 15.68
C ARG A 6 6.53 68.49 14.94
N LYS A 7 5.67 69.07 14.14
CA LYS A 7 4.69 68.33 13.31
C LYS A 7 5.31 67.56 12.17
N SER A 8 6.36 68.10 11.51
CA SER A 8 7.06 67.40 10.43
C SER A 8 7.88 66.19 10.90
N THR A 9 8.45 66.29 12.11
CA THR A 9 9.19 65.16 12.72
C THR A 9 8.25 64.03 13.13
N LEU A 10 7.07 64.35 13.66
CA LEU A 10 6.06 63.33 14.01
C LEU A 10 5.51 62.57 12.80
N ILE A 11 5.29 63.27 11.71
CA ILE A 11 4.84 62.63 10.45
C ILE A 11 5.90 61.70 9.83
N ALA A 12 7.17 62.10 9.91
CA ALA A 12 8.29 61.25 9.43
C ALA A 12 8.45 59.98 10.28
N VAL A 13 8.34 60.09 11.61
CA VAL A 13 8.42 58.94 12.52
C VAL A 13 7.24 57.95 12.29
N PHE A 14 6.03 58.52 12.08
CA PHE A 14 4.84 57.70 11.80
C PHE A 14 4.92 56.97 10.44
N ALA A 15 5.47 57.63 9.42
CA ALA A 15 5.69 57.03 8.09
C ALA A 15 6.72 55.90 8.14
N ILE A 16 7.83 56.05 8.90
CA ILE A 16 8.84 55.01 9.10
C ILE A 16 8.27 53.81 9.87
N ALA A 17 7.42 54.06 10.88
CA ALA A 17 6.75 52.99 11.66
C ALA A 17 5.77 52.19 10.80
N ILE A 18 5.06 52.83 9.88
CA ILE A 18 4.14 52.14 8.91
C ILE A 18 4.94 51.31 7.92
N VAL A 19 6.05 51.80 7.39
CA VAL A 19 6.91 51.05 6.47
C VAL A 19 7.53 49.85 7.17
N PHE A 20 7.94 49.99 8.41
CA PHE A 20 8.45 48.88 9.23
C PHE A 20 7.37 47.83 9.58
N ALA A 21 6.13 48.26 9.85
CA ALA A 21 5.00 47.37 10.08
C ALA A 21 4.60 46.58 8.81
N ILE A 22 4.70 47.20 7.62
CA ILE A 22 4.41 46.54 6.33
C ILE A 22 5.49 45.48 5.99
N CYS A 23 6.75 45.70 6.38
CA CYS A 23 7.82 44.70 6.16
C CYS A 23 7.68 43.44 7.05
N ILE A 24 6.99 43.52 8.18
CA ILE A 24 6.84 42.37 9.11
C ILE A 24 5.72 41.42 8.66
N VAL A 25 4.77 41.88 7.83
CA VAL A 25 3.57 41.10 7.46
C VAL A 25 3.83 40.08 6.33
N ASN A 26 4.99 40.11 5.66
CA ASN A 26 5.26 39.25 4.51
C ASN A 26 6.18 38.04 4.77
N ALA A 27 6.46 37.68 6.01
CA ALA A 27 7.08 36.40 6.32
C ALA A 27 6.01 35.30 6.33
N GLN A 28 5.48 34.94 5.16
CA GLN A 28 4.73 33.69 5.02
C GLN A 28 5.71 32.55 5.20
N THR A 29 5.70 31.94 6.37
CA THR A 29 6.35 30.66 6.57
C THR A 29 5.60 29.65 5.70
N ILE A 30 6.15 29.30 4.54
CA ILE A 30 5.64 28.17 3.76
C ILE A 30 6.00 26.92 4.57
N GLN A 31 5.06 26.43 5.35
CA GLN A 31 5.18 25.15 6.03
C GLN A 31 4.98 24.08 4.95
N VAL A 32 6.06 23.55 4.40
CA VAL A 32 6.00 22.39 3.52
C VAL A 32 5.88 21.18 4.43
N ASP A 33 4.69 20.62 4.52
CA ASP A 33 4.45 19.36 5.22
C ASP A 33 5.00 18.23 4.35
N VAL A 34 6.27 17.88 4.57
CA VAL A 34 6.93 16.80 3.82
C VAL A 34 6.50 15.48 4.43
N LYS A 35 5.60 14.80 3.74
CA LYS A 35 5.08 13.50 4.17
C LYS A 35 6.18 12.43 4.13
N LEU A 36 6.35 11.71 5.23
CA LEU A 36 7.28 10.58 5.31
C LEU A 36 6.84 9.46 4.36
N VAL A 37 7.70 9.10 3.42
CA VAL A 37 7.50 7.97 2.50
C VAL A 37 8.00 6.70 3.17
N ARG A 38 7.12 5.74 3.36
CA ARG A 38 7.38 4.44 3.96
C ARG A 38 7.47 3.35 2.91
N LEU A 39 8.52 2.55 2.96
CA LEU A 39 8.76 1.42 2.09
C LEU A 39 8.87 0.15 2.93
N LEU A 40 8.03 -0.83 2.62
CA LEU A 40 8.20 -2.18 3.13
C LEU A 40 9.04 -2.95 2.12
N VAL A 41 10.19 -3.45 2.55
CA VAL A 41 11.18 -4.06 1.68
C VAL A 41 11.36 -5.53 2.07
N SER A 42 11.05 -6.43 1.17
CA SER A 42 11.41 -7.85 1.27
C SER A 42 12.75 -8.07 0.58
N VAL A 43 13.67 -8.78 1.22
CA VAL A 43 14.97 -9.12 0.62
C VAL A 43 15.08 -10.62 0.50
N LYS A 44 15.53 -11.09 -0.68
CA LYS A 44 15.75 -12.50 -0.98
C LYS A 44 17.14 -12.74 -1.54
N ASP A 45 17.69 -13.91 -1.22
CA ASP A 45 18.93 -14.39 -1.81
C ASP A 45 18.70 -15.02 -3.21
N ALA A 46 19.77 -15.50 -3.83
CA ALA A 46 19.72 -16.16 -5.14
C ALA A 46 18.89 -17.47 -5.13
N LYS A 47 18.64 -18.07 -3.97
CA LYS A 47 17.80 -19.27 -3.81
C LYS A 47 16.34 -18.91 -3.57
N GLY A 48 16.02 -17.61 -3.42
CA GLY A 48 14.68 -17.13 -3.11
C GLY A 48 14.35 -17.13 -1.62
N GLU A 49 15.32 -17.43 -0.74
CA GLU A 49 15.12 -17.40 0.70
C GLU A 49 15.15 -15.97 1.23
N LEU A 50 14.29 -15.70 2.22
CA LEU A 50 14.20 -14.38 2.84
C LEU A 50 15.42 -14.09 3.71
N VAL A 51 15.97 -12.89 3.56
CA VAL A 51 17.11 -12.38 4.32
C VAL A 51 16.64 -11.24 5.21
N GLY A 52 16.65 -11.46 6.53
CA GLY A 52 16.19 -10.50 7.54
C GLY A 52 17.32 -9.92 8.41
N SER A 53 18.59 -10.09 8.04
CA SER A 53 19.76 -9.73 8.86
C SER A 53 20.57 -8.54 8.31
N LEU A 54 20.02 -7.78 7.36
CA LEU A 54 20.73 -6.63 6.77
C LEU A 54 20.59 -5.39 7.65
N GLU A 55 21.63 -4.56 7.63
CA GLU A 55 21.67 -3.31 8.37
C GLU A 55 21.43 -2.09 7.44
N LYS A 56 21.04 -0.96 8.03
CA LYS A 56 20.73 0.28 7.30
C LYS A 56 21.77 0.67 6.25
N PRO A 57 23.10 0.56 6.47
CA PRO A 57 24.11 0.95 5.47
C PRO A 57 24.09 0.10 4.19
N GLU A 58 23.45 -1.07 4.22
CA GLU A 58 23.34 -1.96 3.06
C GLU A 58 22.26 -1.52 2.08
N PHE A 59 21.41 -0.55 2.46
CA PHE A 59 20.32 -0.03 1.65
C PHE A 59 20.64 1.34 1.07
N SER A 60 20.31 1.55 -0.19
CA SER A 60 20.28 2.85 -0.85
C SER A 60 18.90 3.06 -1.48
N ILE A 61 18.28 4.22 -1.22
CA ILE A 61 16.96 4.56 -1.76
C ILE A 61 17.14 5.66 -2.82
N TYR A 62 16.41 5.51 -3.91
CA TYR A 62 16.30 6.52 -4.95
C TYR A 62 14.82 6.84 -5.19
N ASP A 63 14.48 8.12 -5.21
CA ASP A 63 13.17 8.64 -5.55
C ASP A 63 13.29 9.45 -6.84
N SER A 64 12.61 9.04 -7.89
CA SER A 64 12.69 9.67 -9.21
C SER A 64 14.14 9.87 -9.69
N GLY A 65 15.02 8.91 -9.34
CA GLY A 65 16.45 8.93 -9.66
C GLY A 65 17.33 9.71 -8.67
N VAL A 66 16.75 10.42 -7.71
CA VAL A 66 17.50 11.19 -6.70
C VAL A 66 17.71 10.33 -5.46
N LYS A 67 18.97 10.19 -5.02
CA LYS A 67 19.29 9.45 -3.79
C LYS A 67 18.69 10.14 -2.57
N GLN A 68 18.07 9.36 -1.69
CA GLN A 68 17.39 9.83 -0.48
C GLN A 68 18.08 9.33 0.78
N ASP A 69 18.00 10.12 1.85
CA ASP A 69 18.54 9.76 3.15
C ASP A 69 17.51 8.96 3.95
N ILE A 70 17.90 7.76 4.42
CA ILE A 70 17.03 6.91 5.22
C ILE A 70 16.85 7.56 6.61
N ALA A 71 15.63 8.00 6.90
CA ALA A 71 15.27 8.58 8.20
C ALA A 71 14.88 7.50 9.23
N VAL A 72 14.14 6.46 8.80
CA VAL A 72 13.69 5.35 9.64
C VAL A 72 14.16 4.04 9.03
N PHE A 73 14.69 3.15 9.87
CA PHE A 73 15.07 1.79 9.49
C PHE A 73 14.74 0.83 10.64
N GLU A 74 13.90 -0.16 10.35
CA GLU A 74 13.47 -1.16 11.33
C GLU A 74 13.54 -2.56 10.72
N HIS A 75 14.05 -3.51 11.49
CA HIS A 75 13.98 -4.93 11.18
C HIS A 75 12.67 -5.52 11.70
N HIS A 76 12.12 -6.51 11.00
CA HIS A 76 11.01 -7.32 11.52
C HIS A 76 9.97 -6.47 12.22
N THR A 77 9.48 -5.44 11.52
CA THR A 77 8.62 -4.44 12.13
C THR A 77 7.53 -5.05 13.01
N GLU A 78 7.47 -4.64 14.26
CA GLU A 78 6.44 -5.03 15.23
C GLU A 78 5.10 -4.32 14.99
N VAL A 79 5.05 -3.48 13.96
CA VAL A 79 3.82 -2.75 13.60
C VAL A 79 2.73 -3.74 13.20
N PRO A 80 1.55 -3.68 13.84
CA PRO A 80 0.46 -4.61 13.58
C PRO A 80 0.00 -4.64 12.13
N LEU A 81 -0.44 -5.82 11.68
CA LEU A 81 -1.01 -6.04 10.36
C LEU A 81 -2.51 -5.79 10.36
N SER A 82 -2.98 -5.07 9.36
CA SER A 82 -4.39 -4.97 8.98
C SER A 82 -4.58 -5.72 7.65
N VAL A 83 -5.05 -6.97 7.72
CA VAL A 83 -5.17 -7.85 6.56
C VAL A 83 -6.59 -7.84 6.03
N SER A 84 -6.79 -7.39 4.79
CA SER A 84 -8.05 -7.52 4.04
C SER A 84 -7.99 -8.78 3.19
N LEU A 85 -8.83 -9.76 3.50
CA LEU A 85 -9.01 -10.98 2.71
C LEU A 85 -10.14 -10.76 1.70
N LEU A 86 -9.81 -10.82 0.43
CA LEU A 86 -10.75 -10.74 -0.68
C LEU A 86 -10.93 -12.16 -1.25
N VAL A 87 -12.12 -12.70 -1.15
CA VAL A 87 -12.45 -14.03 -1.63
C VAL A 87 -13.36 -13.91 -2.85
N ASP A 88 -12.87 -14.39 -3.96
CA ASP A 88 -13.64 -14.49 -5.20
C ASP A 88 -14.70 -15.57 -5.05
N THR A 89 -15.95 -15.17 -5.19
CA THR A 89 -17.10 -16.07 -5.18
C THR A 89 -17.80 -16.09 -6.53
N SER A 90 -17.08 -15.78 -7.62
CA SER A 90 -17.59 -15.87 -8.97
C SER A 90 -17.90 -17.31 -9.38
N GLY A 91 -18.63 -17.47 -10.50
CA GLY A 91 -19.03 -18.78 -10.97
C GLY A 91 -17.86 -19.73 -11.27
N SER A 92 -16.73 -19.22 -11.74
CA SER A 92 -15.54 -20.00 -12.06
C SER A 92 -14.84 -20.56 -10.81
N THR A 93 -14.86 -19.83 -9.68
CA THR A 93 -14.20 -20.23 -8.42
C THR A 93 -15.13 -21.01 -7.49
N SER A 94 -16.43 -21.03 -7.75
CA SER A 94 -17.43 -21.58 -6.83
C SER A 94 -17.21 -23.05 -6.44
N SER A 95 -16.65 -23.88 -7.33
CA SER A 95 -16.29 -25.29 -7.06
C SER A 95 -15.13 -25.41 -6.06
N ASN A 96 -14.33 -24.39 -5.92
CA ASN A 96 -13.11 -24.35 -5.11
C ASN A 96 -13.33 -23.80 -3.70
N LEU A 97 -14.46 -23.10 -3.48
CA LEU A 97 -14.77 -22.42 -2.21
C LEU A 97 -14.60 -23.29 -0.96
N ARG A 98 -14.86 -24.59 -1.07
CA ARG A 98 -14.76 -25.50 0.08
C ARG A 98 -13.32 -25.63 0.60
N TYR A 99 -12.35 -25.84 -0.27
CA TYR A 99 -10.95 -25.94 0.17
C TYR A 99 -10.34 -24.56 0.43
N GLU A 100 -10.74 -23.55 -0.33
CA GLU A 100 -10.32 -22.16 -0.12
C GLU A 100 -10.70 -21.67 1.27
N THR A 101 -11.96 -21.84 1.68
CA THR A 101 -12.42 -21.45 3.01
C THR A 101 -11.69 -22.19 4.13
N THR A 102 -11.32 -23.47 3.91
CA THR A 102 -10.54 -24.25 4.89
C THR A 102 -9.11 -23.71 5.02
N SER A 103 -8.46 -23.37 3.91
CA SER A 103 -7.11 -22.80 3.91
C SER A 103 -7.10 -21.38 4.48
N ILE A 104 -8.11 -20.56 4.16
CA ILE A 104 -8.30 -19.23 4.74
C ILE A 104 -8.52 -19.31 6.26
N GLU A 105 -9.28 -20.28 6.75
CA GLU A 105 -9.45 -20.49 8.19
C GLU A 105 -8.10 -20.76 8.89
N LYS A 106 -7.25 -21.62 8.32
CA LYS A 106 -5.90 -21.89 8.85
C LYS A 106 -5.06 -20.62 8.87
N PHE A 107 -5.08 -19.86 7.78
CA PHE A 107 -4.37 -18.58 7.68
C PHE A 107 -4.83 -17.59 8.75
N LEU A 108 -6.14 -17.41 8.94
CA LEU A 108 -6.70 -16.53 9.96
C LEU A 108 -6.26 -16.94 11.37
N ARG A 109 -6.24 -18.24 11.66
CA ARG A 109 -5.75 -18.75 12.95
C ARG A 109 -4.28 -18.43 13.16
N ALA A 110 -3.42 -18.68 12.16
CA ALA A 110 -2.00 -18.39 12.22
C ALA A 110 -1.73 -16.87 12.34
N LEU A 111 -2.48 -16.04 11.62
CA LEU A 111 -2.36 -14.58 11.69
C LEU A 111 -2.72 -14.06 13.09
N LEU A 112 -3.90 -14.45 13.60
CA LEU A 112 -4.51 -13.82 14.78
C LEU A 112 -4.07 -14.43 16.11
N ARG A 113 -3.61 -15.70 16.13
CA ARG A 113 -3.14 -16.37 17.34
C ARG A 113 -1.63 -16.30 17.53
N GLU A 114 -0.88 -16.47 16.43
CA GLU A 114 0.57 -16.58 16.46
C GLU A 114 1.28 -15.28 16.06
N GLY A 115 0.51 -14.27 15.59
CA GLY A 115 1.00 -12.98 15.15
C GLY A 115 1.12 -11.95 16.26
N ASN A 116 1.22 -10.68 15.82
CA ASN A 116 1.22 -9.54 16.74
C ASN A 116 -0.16 -9.42 17.42
N PRO A 117 -0.20 -9.15 18.74
CA PRO A 117 -1.47 -8.95 19.44
C PRO A 117 -2.36 -7.84 18.84
N GLY A 118 -1.82 -6.93 18.04
CA GLY A 118 -2.55 -5.89 17.31
C GLY A 118 -3.06 -6.31 15.93
N ASP A 119 -2.65 -7.47 15.40
CA ASP A 119 -3.07 -7.93 14.08
C ASP A 119 -4.59 -8.07 14.00
N ALA A 120 -5.14 -7.66 12.86
CA ALA A 120 -6.57 -7.74 12.59
C ALA A 120 -6.84 -8.14 11.15
N ALA A 121 -7.96 -8.83 10.92
CA ALA A 121 -8.41 -9.19 9.59
C ALA A 121 -9.81 -8.66 9.30
N ALA A 122 -10.06 -8.30 8.04
CA ALA A 122 -11.38 -8.05 7.47
C ALA A 122 -11.64 -9.06 6.35
N LEU A 123 -12.89 -9.43 6.14
CA LEU A 123 -13.29 -10.38 5.11
C LEU A 123 -14.24 -9.72 4.12
N TYR A 124 -13.93 -9.86 2.84
CA TYR A 124 -14.75 -9.43 1.72
C TYR A 124 -15.02 -10.61 0.81
N ALA A 125 -16.23 -10.77 0.39
CA ALA A 125 -16.61 -11.62 -0.73
C ALA A 125 -16.88 -10.74 -1.96
N PHE A 126 -16.46 -11.16 -3.12
CA PHE A 126 -16.78 -10.43 -4.35
C PHE A 126 -17.17 -11.40 -5.48
N ASN A 127 -18.18 -10.97 -6.23
CA ASN A 127 -18.69 -11.54 -7.46
C ASN A 127 -19.11 -10.37 -8.36
N ASP A 128 -20.35 -10.28 -8.84
CA ASP A 128 -20.89 -9.07 -9.49
C ASP A 128 -20.99 -7.87 -8.54
N GLN A 129 -20.90 -8.10 -7.24
CA GLN A 129 -20.88 -7.09 -6.18
C GLN A 129 -19.79 -7.38 -5.15
N VAL A 130 -19.38 -6.35 -4.42
CA VAL A 130 -18.46 -6.49 -3.29
C VAL A 130 -19.25 -6.42 -1.99
N THR A 131 -19.18 -7.49 -1.22
CA THR A 131 -19.80 -7.58 0.11
C THR A 131 -18.73 -7.63 1.19
N ARG A 132 -18.72 -6.64 2.10
CA ARG A 132 -17.91 -6.73 3.30
C ARG A 132 -18.59 -7.65 4.31
N MET A 133 -18.09 -8.88 4.43
CA MET A 133 -18.59 -9.89 5.37
C MET A 133 -18.26 -9.54 6.81
N ASN A 134 -17.02 -9.04 7.06
CA ASN A 134 -16.60 -8.59 8.39
C ASN A 134 -15.73 -7.34 8.27
N SER A 135 -15.96 -6.37 9.13
CA SER A 135 -15.00 -5.29 9.40
C SER A 135 -13.78 -5.84 10.11
N PHE A 136 -12.69 -5.07 10.14
CA PHE A 136 -11.46 -5.46 10.84
C PHE A 136 -11.74 -5.89 12.27
N THR A 137 -11.33 -7.10 12.59
CA THR A 137 -11.49 -7.71 13.91
C THR A 137 -10.29 -8.60 14.25
N ARG A 138 -10.03 -8.72 15.55
CA ARG A 138 -9.04 -9.65 16.10
C ARG A 138 -9.67 -10.98 16.52
N ARG A 139 -11.00 -11.06 16.51
CA ARG A 139 -11.74 -12.26 16.86
C ARG A 139 -11.88 -13.15 15.63
N GLU A 140 -11.28 -14.34 15.68
CA GLU A 140 -11.29 -15.28 14.54
C GLU A 140 -12.69 -15.86 14.27
N GLN A 141 -13.48 -16.15 15.32
CA GLN A 141 -14.73 -16.87 15.17
C GLN A 141 -15.74 -16.18 14.25
N PRO A 142 -15.99 -14.86 14.35
CA PRO A 142 -16.88 -14.18 13.40
C PRO A 142 -16.41 -14.27 11.94
N LEU A 143 -15.08 -14.25 11.70
CA LEU A 143 -14.52 -14.40 10.36
C LEU A 143 -14.76 -15.81 9.82
N ILE A 144 -14.48 -16.86 10.64
CA ILE A 144 -14.69 -18.27 10.29
C ILE A 144 -16.18 -18.55 10.02
N ASP A 145 -17.08 -18.00 10.83
CA ASP A 145 -18.51 -18.20 10.63
C ASP A 145 -19.00 -17.53 9.32
N SER A 146 -18.44 -16.37 8.98
CA SER A 146 -18.74 -15.71 7.71
C SER A 146 -18.21 -16.49 6.50
N LEU A 147 -17.04 -17.11 6.59
CA LEU A 147 -16.50 -17.99 5.53
C LEU A 147 -17.47 -19.12 5.17
N LYS A 148 -18.16 -19.71 6.16
CA LYS A 148 -19.14 -20.78 5.95
C LYS A 148 -20.40 -20.32 5.20
N THR A 149 -20.64 -19.01 5.17
CA THR A 149 -21.82 -18.43 4.49
C THR A 149 -21.54 -18.04 3.05
N LEU A 150 -20.30 -18.10 2.58
CA LEU A 150 -19.93 -17.76 1.21
C LEU A 150 -20.68 -18.64 0.20
N ARG A 151 -21.17 -18.03 -0.87
CA ARG A 151 -21.91 -18.70 -1.96
C ARG A 151 -21.45 -18.13 -3.29
N GLY A 152 -21.31 -19.02 -4.27
CA GLY A 152 -20.99 -18.64 -5.64
C GLY A 152 -22.11 -17.88 -6.32
N ASN A 153 -21.74 -16.91 -7.15
CA ASN A 153 -22.63 -16.15 -8.02
C ASN A 153 -21.90 -15.77 -9.32
N ALA A 154 -22.62 -15.20 -10.30
CA ALA A 154 -22.02 -14.75 -11.54
C ALA A 154 -21.28 -13.40 -11.38
N GLY A 155 -20.36 -13.12 -12.31
CA GLY A 155 -19.60 -11.86 -12.34
C GLY A 155 -18.41 -11.84 -11.39
N THR A 156 -17.51 -10.87 -11.61
CA THR A 156 -16.28 -10.69 -10.81
C THR A 156 -15.93 -9.20 -10.77
N SER A 157 -16.05 -8.57 -9.61
CA SER A 157 -15.75 -7.15 -9.36
C SER A 157 -14.44 -7.01 -8.57
N LEU A 158 -13.34 -7.49 -9.14
CA LEU A 158 -12.03 -7.53 -8.50
C LEU A 158 -11.49 -6.12 -8.18
N TYR A 159 -11.57 -5.19 -9.15
CA TYR A 159 -11.05 -3.83 -8.94
C TYR A 159 -11.88 -3.05 -7.92
N ASP A 160 -13.18 -3.25 -7.86
CA ASP A 160 -14.03 -2.67 -6.83
C ASP A 160 -13.67 -3.21 -5.45
N ALA A 161 -13.37 -4.53 -5.33
CA ALA A 161 -12.96 -5.15 -4.09
C ALA A 161 -11.61 -4.60 -3.58
N VAL A 162 -10.60 -4.51 -4.45
CA VAL A 162 -9.30 -3.92 -4.14
C VAL A 162 -9.45 -2.45 -3.72
N TYR A 163 -10.24 -1.67 -4.47
CA TYR A 163 -10.49 -0.26 -4.18
C TYR A 163 -11.13 -0.07 -2.80
N LEU A 164 -12.18 -0.82 -2.50
CA LEU A 164 -12.89 -0.74 -1.22
C LEU A 164 -11.98 -1.15 -0.05
N ALA A 165 -11.31 -2.29 -0.16
CA ALA A 165 -10.39 -2.79 0.86
C ALA A 165 -9.25 -1.81 1.15
N SER A 166 -8.67 -1.21 0.11
CA SER A 166 -7.64 -0.17 0.25
C SER A 166 -8.13 1.03 1.03
N ARG A 167 -9.30 1.54 0.67
CA ARG A 167 -9.90 2.71 1.35
C ARG A 167 -10.25 2.45 2.82
N GLU A 168 -10.66 1.24 3.14
CA GLU A 168 -10.96 0.88 4.53
C GLU A 168 -9.68 0.64 5.34
N SER A 169 -8.66 0.03 4.73
CA SER A 169 -7.35 -0.15 5.34
C SER A 169 -6.68 1.20 5.67
N ALA A 170 -6.77 2.18 4.78
CA ALA A 170 -6.19 3.52 4.97
C ALA A 170 -6.71 4.28 6.21
N ARG A 171 -7.82 3.82 6.81
CA ARG A 171 -8.39 4.38 8.05
C ARG A 171 -7.84 3.75 9.32
N ARG A 172 -6.93 2.80 9.16
CA ARG A 172 -6.33 2.07 10.27
C ARG A 172 -4.86 2.46 10.41
N ASP A 173 -4.39 2.36 11.63
CA ASP A 173 -2.95 2.40 11.88
C ASP A 173 -2.33 1.03 11.58
N GLY A 174 -1.04 1.03 11.30
CA GLY A 174 -0.30 -0.20 11.06
C GLY A 174 0.06 -0.43 9.60
N ARG A 175 0.31 -1.70 9.27
CA ARG A 175 0.67 -2.15 7.93
C ARG A 175 -0.55 -2.72 7.23
N HIS A 176 -0.83 -2.25 6.03
CA HIS A 176 -1.99 -2.65 5.27
C HIS A 176 -1.63 -3.74 4.26
N VAL A 177 -2.37 -4.82 4.31
CA VAL A 177 -2.16 -5.98 3.44
C VAL A 177 -3.50 -6.39 2.82
N ILE A 178 -3.49 -6.64 1.53
CA ILE A 178 -4.63 -7.18 0.79
C ILE A 178 -4.20 -8.55 0.25
N VAL A 179 -4.89 -9.60 0.67
CA VAL A 179 -4.72 -10.94 0.11
C VAL A 179 -5.96 -11.25 -0.72
N ALA A 180 -5.80 -11.40 -2.02
CA ALA A 180 -6.89 -11.66 -2.95
C ALA A 180 -6.79 -13.10 -3.48
N VAL A 181 -7.80 -13.92 -3.17
CA VAL A 181 -7.92 -15.29 -3.70
C VAL A 181 -8.90 -15.25 -4.87
N SER A 182 -8.41 -15.44 -6.11
CA SER A 182 -9.20 -15.30 -7.33
C SER A 182 -8.54 -16.02 -8.50
N ASP A 183 -9.27 -16.26 -9.59
CA ASP A 183 -8.73 -16.71 -10.87
C ASP A 183 -8.24 -15.54 -11.76
N GLY A 184 -8.33 -14.30 -11.28
CA GLY A 184 -7.80 -13.11 -11.92
C GLY A 184 -8.76 -12.36 -12.85
N GLY A 185 -9.97 -12.87 -13.06
CA GLY A 185 -10.98 -12.18 -13.87
C GLY A 185 -11.44 -10.86 -13.23
N ASP A 186 -11.78 -9.89 -14.08
CA ASP A 186 -12.62 -8.72 -13.71
C ASP A 186 -13.61 -8.49 -14.84
N THR A 187 -14.91 -8.55 -14.51
CA THR A 187 -15.97 -8.51 -15.53
C THR A 187 -17.04 -7.47 -15.24
N THR A 188 -17.21 -7.07 -13.98
CA THR A 188 -18.33 -6.26 -13.53
C THR A 188 -17.94 -5.05 -12.70
N SER A 189 -16.65 -4.81 -12.43
CA SER A 189 -16.23 -3.62 -11.67
C SER A 189 -16.64 -2.32 -12.33
N VAL A 190 -17.09 -1.38 -11.51
CA VAL A 190 -17.30 0.02 -11.87
C VAL A 190 -15.96 0.77 -11.87
N LYS A 191 -15.09 0.45 -10.93
CA LYS A 191 -13.73 0.99 -10.85
C LYS A 191 -12.84 0.37 -11.91
N LYS A 192 -11.91 1.18 -12.44
CA LYS A 192 -10.89 0.70 -13.36
C LYS A 192 -9.67 0.21 -12.60
N TYR A 193 -8.83 -0.56 -13.26
CA TYR A 193 -7.53 -0.97 -12.75
C TYR A 193 -6.75 0.19 -12.11
N ALA A 194 -6.68 1.34 -12.80
CA ALA A 194 -5.95 2.53 -12.31
C ALA A 194 -6.51 3.06 -10.98
N ASP A 195 -7.84 3.06 -10.80
CA ASP A 195 -8.48 3.51 -9.56
C ASP A 195 -8.12 2.58 -8.39
N ALA A 196 -8.14 1.26 -8.63
CA ALA A 196 -7.78 0.26 -7.64
C ALA A 196 -6.30 0.36 -7.26
N PHE A 197 -5.42 0.49 -8.25
CA PHE A 197 -3.98 0.65 -8.04
C PHE A 197 -3.65 1.93 -7.26
N GLU A 198 -4.18 3.09 -7.68
CA GLU A 198 -3.96 4.35 -6.98
C GLU A 198 -4.49 4.29 -5.54
N SER A 199 -5.66 3.66 -5.33
CA SER A 199 -6.21 3.48 -3.98
C SER A 199 -5.32 2.65 -3.08
N ALA A 200 -4.73 1.56 -3.61
CA ALA A 200 -3.80 0.71 -2.87
C ALA A 200 -2.49 1.45 -2.53
N GLN A 201 -1.95 2.20 -3.49
CA GLN A 201 -0.75 3.02 -3.27
C GLN A 201 -0.97 4.10 -2.21
N ASN A 202 -2.12 4.80 -2.27
CA ASN A 202 -2.47 5.85 -1.30
C ASN A 202 -2.73 5.29 0.11
N ALA A 203 -3.12 4.02 0.20
CA ALA A 203 -3.30 3.31 1.45
C ALA A 203 -1.99 2.69 1.99
N ASP A 204 -0.86 2.80 1.30
CA ASP A 204 0.37 2.05 1.57
C ASP A 204 0.10 0.53 1.69
N ALA A 205 -0.87 0.00 0.94
CA ALA A 205 -1.29 -1.39 1.02
C ALA A 205 -0.46 -2.28 0.09
N ILE A 206 0.05 -3.39 0.61
CA ILE A 206 0.71 -4.43 -0.19
C ILE A 206 -0.35 -5.43 -0.65
N ILE A 207 -0.33 -5.78 -1.93
CA ILE A 207 -1.27 -6.75 -2.50
C ILE A 207 -0.56 -8.08 -2.77
N TYR A 208 -1.10 -9.16 -2.20
CA TYR A 208 -0.69 -10.54 -2.44
C TYR A 208 -1.83 -11.30 -3.10
N PRO A 209 -1.86 -11.39 -4.43
CA PRO A 209 -2.82 -12.25 -5.11
C PRO A 209 -2.42 -13.72 -4.99
N ILE A 210 -3.41 -14.57 -4.76
CA ILE A 210 -3.30 -16.02 -4.90
C ILE A 210 -4.19 -16.42 -6.08
N LEU A 211 -3.56 -16.75 -7.20
CA LEU A 211 -4.24 -17.21 -8.39
C LEU A 211 -4.67 -18.66 -8.23
N VAL A 212 -5.97 -18.88 -8.20
CA VAL A 212 -6.55 -20.22 -8.19
C VAL A 212 -6.69 -20.72 -9.64
N ILE A 213 -5.86 -21.68 -10.01
CA ILE A 213 -5.82 -22.20 -11.38
C ILE A 213 -6.66 -23.48 -11.45
N PRO A 214 -7.67 -23.55 -12.36
CA PRO A 214 -8.43 -24.78 -12.55
C PRO A 214 -7.57 -25.94 -13.02
N ILE A 215 -7.69 -27.11 -12.39
CA ILE A 215 -6.91 -28.31 -12.71
C ILE A 215 -7.24 -28.89 -14.10
N THR A 216 -8.38 -28.54 -14.69
CA THR A 216 -8.98 -29.33 -15.79
C THR A 216 -8.63 -28.90 -17.19
N ASN A 217 -8.24 -27.70 -17.48
CA ASN A 217 -7.59 -27.27 -18.76
C ASN A 217 -7.21 -25.78 -18.76
N ASP A 218 -6.23 -25.39 -19.59
CA ASP A 218 -5.82 -24.01 -19.82
C ASP A 218 -6.86 -23.17 -20.59
N ALA A 219 -7.92 -23.78 -21.12
CA ALA A 219 -8.90 -23.12 -21.99
C ALA A 219 -9.80 -22.09 -21.24
N GLY A 220 -9.72 -22.05 -19.92
CA GLY A 220 -10.46 -21.09 -19.09
C GLY A 220 -9.61 -20.01 -18.42
N ARG A 221 -8.28 -19.97 -18.66
CA ARG A 221 -7.39 -18.99 -18.00
C ARG A 221 -7.61 -17.58 -18.53
N ASN A 222 -7.81 -16.64 -17.62
CA ASN A 222 -7.89 -15.22 -17.93
C ASN A 222 -6.51 -14.56 -17.84
N LEU A 223 -5.69 -14.73 -18.89
CA LEU A 223 -4.33 -14.17 -18.96
C LEU A 223 -4.29 -12.65 -18.78
N GLY A 224 -5.33 -11.94 -19.16
CA GLY A 224 -5.45 -10.49 -18.97
C GLY A 224 -5.58 -10.14 -17.48
N GLY A 225 -6.44 -10.85 -16.77
CA GLY A 225 -6.64 -10.70 -15.33
C GLY A 225 -5.42 -11.14 -14.51
N GLU A 226 -4.77 -12.25 -14.89
CA GLU A 226 -3.52 -12.69 -14.26
C GLU A 226 -2.45 -11.60 -14.35
N ARG A 227 -2.24 -10.98 -15.52
CA ARG A 227 -1.30 -9.86 -15.71
C ARG A 227 -1.67 -8.63 -14.89
N ALA A 228 -2.97 -8.34 -14.77
CA ALA A 228 -3.43 -7.24 -13.93
C ALA A 228 -3.08 -7.48 -12.47
N LEU A 229 -3.30 -8.69 -11.96
CA LEU A 229 -2.92 -9.05 -10.59
C LEU A 229 -1.40 -9.06 -10.39
N GLU A 230 -0.60 -9.52 -11.36
CA GLU A 230 0.86 -9.43 -11.33
C GLU A 230 1.34 -7.99 -11.23
N THR A 231 0.71 -7.08 -11.98
CA THR A 231 1.06 -5.65 -11.96
C THR A 231 0.61 -4.98 -10.68
N LEU A 232 -0.57 -5.31 -10.12
CA LEU A 232 -1.02 -4.84 -8.81
C LEU A 232 -0.07 -5.28 -7.71
N ALA A 233 0.32 -6.55 -7.71
CA ALA A 233 1.25 -7.10 -6.73
C ALA A 233 2.62 -6.42 -6.80
N SER A 234 3.27 -6.48 -7.97
CA SER A 234 4.61 -5.90 -8.16
C SER A 234 4.65 -4.39 -7.90
N GLY A 235 3.60 -3.67 -8.32
CA GLY A 235 3.48 -2.24 -8.11
C GLY A 235 3.35 -1.85 -6.65
N THR A 236 2.76 -2.70 -5.81
CA THR A 236 2.56 -2.45 -4.37
C THR A 236 3.61 -3.10 -3.47
N GLY A 237 4.59 -3.82 -4.04
CA GLY A 237 5.66 -4.49 -3.28
C GLY A 237 5.32 -5.92 -2.84
N GLY A 238 4.20 -6.46 -3.30
CA GLY A 238 3.83 -7.85 -3.11
C GLY A 238 4.29 -8.74 -4.27
N ARG A 239 3.75 -9.95 -4.31
CA ARG A 239 3.98 -10.94 -5.38
C ARG A 239 2.79 -11.86 -5.54
N VAL A 240 2.65 -12.43 -6.72
CA VAL A 240 1.61 -13.41 -7.01
C VAL A 240 2.03 -14.81 -6.55
N PHE A 241 1.09 -15.53 -5.97
CA PHE A 241 1.17 -16.96 -5.72
C PHE A 241 0.21 -17.69 -6.64
N GLN A 242 0.53 -18.94 -6.97
CA GLN A 242 -0.35 -19.81 -7.75
C GLN A 242 -0.77 -21.00 -6.91
N SER A 243 -2.02 -21.41 -7.06
CA SER A 243 -2.58 -22.56 -6.34
C SER A 243 -3.45 -23.37 -7.30
N MET A 244 -3.18 -24.67 -7.37
CA MET A 244 -4.02 -25.64 -8.08
C MET A 244 -4.84 -26.49 -7.08
N GLY A 245 -4.68 -26.26 -5.77
CA GLY A 245 -5.40 -26.99 -4.74
C GLY A 245 -5.04 -26.56 -3.32
N ALA A 246 -5.55 -27.30 -2.35
CA ALA A 246 -5.45 -26.92 -0.94
C ALA A 246 -4.01 -26.83 -0.41
N ALA A 247 -3.12 -27.72 -0.84
CA ALA A 247 -1.75 -27.77 -0.36
C ALA A 247 -0.94 -26.52 -0.80
N GLU A 248 -1.07 -26.14 -2.07
CA GLU A 248 -0.41 -24.95 -2.61
C GLU A 248 -1.01 -23.67 -2.00
N LEU A 249 -2.33 -23.66 -1.74
CA LEU A 249 -2.99 -22.54 -1.09
C LEU A 249 -2.51 -22.37 0.36
N ASP A 250 -2.40 -23.45 1.13
CA ASP A 250 -1.83 -23.44 2.48
C ASP A 250 -0.37 -22.95 2.46
N ALA A 251 0.43 -23.42 1.49
CA ALA A 251 1.81 -22.98 1.32
C ALA A 251 1.91 -21.48 0.99
N ALA A 252 1.05 -20.98 0.07
CA ALA A 252 0.99 -19.58 -0.30
C ALA A 252 0.69 -18.69 0.93
N PHE A 253 -0.30 -19.04 1.73
CA PHE A 253 -0.62 -18.32 2.96
C PHE A 253 0.54 -18.32 3.97
N THR A 254 1.21 -19.46 4.13
CA THR A 254 2.38 -19.58 5.02
C THR A 254 3.52 -18.68 4.56
N GLU A 255 3.80 -18.65 3.25
CA GLU A 255 4.83 -17.79 2.70
C GLU A 255 4.48 -16.30 2.78
N ILE A 256 3.20 -15.93 2.60
CA ILE A 256 2.74 -14.54 2.80
C ILE A 256 3.03 -14.10 4.23
N LEU A 257 2.67 -14.90 5.24
CA LEU A 257 2.95 -14.56 6.65
C LEU A 257 4.46 -14.45 6.90
N ARG A 258 5.27 -15.33 6.31
CA ARG A 258 6.73 -15.29 6.43
C ARG A 258 7.31 -14.03 5.78
N ASP A 259 6.85 -13.65 4.58
CA ASP A 259 7.24 -12.41 3.91
C ASP A 259 6.91 -11.21 4.81
N LEU A 260 5.68 -11.11 5.29
CA LEU A 260 5.20 -9.99 6.11
C LEU A 260 5.97 -9.83 7.43
N ARG A 261 6.40 -10.95 8.03
CA ARG A 261 7.16 -10.94 9.30
C ARG A 261 8.66 -10.68 9.13
N THR A 262 9.19 -10.74 7.88
CA THR A 262 10.62 -10.60 7.60
C THR A 262 10.95 -9.27 6.91
N GLN A 263 9.95 -8.45 6.56
CA GLN A 263 10.14 -7.19 5.86
C GLN A 263 10.86 -6.15 6.72
N TYR A 264 11.70 -5.36 6.06
CA TYR A 264 12.26 -4.13 6.62
C TYR A 264 11.29 -2.97 6.40
N LEU A 265 11.14 -2.12 7.40
CA LEU A 265 10.56 -0.79 7.22
C LEU A 265 11.69 0.20 6.98
N VAL A 266 11.70 0.79 5.79
CA VAL A 266 12.65 1.83 5.42
C VAL A 266 11.86 3.07 5.05
N ALA A 267 12.15 4.22 5.69
CA ALA A 267 11.41 5.43 5.39
C ALA A 267 12.33 6.64 5.24
N TYR A 268 11.90 7.61 4.44
CA TYR A 268 12.63 8.82 4.13
C TYR A 268 11.71 10.02 3.96
N TYR A 269 12.25 11.22 4.14
CA TYR A 269 11.58 12.46 3.75
C TYR A 269 12.09 12.85 2.37
N PRO A 270 11.23 12.93 1.33
CA PRO A 270 11.62 13.32 -0.02
C PRO A 270 12.31 14.68 -0.04
N HIS A 271 13.48 14.75 -0.66
CA HIS A 271 14.22 15.99 -0.82
C HIS A 271 14.89 16.08 -2.21
N ASN A 272 15.12 17.30 -2.66
CA ASN A 272 15.78 17.60 -3.95
C ASN A 272 15.12 16.95 -5.18
N LEU A 273 13.81 16.69 -5.11
CA LEU A 273 13.05 16.17 -6.24
C LEU A 273 12.88 17.27 -7.31
N PRO A 274 12.84 16.90 -8.61
CA PRO A 274 12.54 17.84 -9.68
C PRO A 274 11.17 18.54 -9.46
N VAL A 275 11.12 19.85 -9.69
CA VAL A 275 9.90 20.66 -9.51
C VAL A 275 8.77 20.23 -10.47
N ASP A 276 9.15 19.68 -11.63
CA ASP A 276 8.27 19.17 -12.67
C ASP A 276 8.09 17.65 -12.62
N ALA A 277 8.44 17.01 -11.47
CA ALA A 277 8.28 15.58 -11.30
C ALA A 277 6.83 15.16 -11.55
N PRO A 278 6.60 14.02 -12.21
CA PRO A 278 5.26 13.45 -12.37
C PRO A 278 4.60 13.23 -11.00
N ARG A 279 3.27 13.28 -10.95
CA ARG A 279 2.52 12.97 -9.72
C ARG A 279 2.86 11.60 -9.13
N PHE A 280 3.22 10.64 -9.98
CA PHE A 280 3.69 9.33 -9.56
C PHE A 280 5.21 9.32 -9.52
N HIS A 281 5.78 9.20 -8.32
CA HIS A 281 7.20 9.14 -8.03
C HIS A 281 7.68 7.69 -8.10
N LEU A 282 8.69 7.42 -8.92
CA LEU A 282 9.30 6.10 -9.01
C LEU A 282 10.30 5.90 -7.86
N VAL A 283 10.17 4.80 -7.15
CA VAL A 283 11.08 4.44 -6.06
C VAL A 283 11.90 3.22 -6.44
N LYS A 284 13.19 3.27 -6.13
CA LYS A 284 14.13 2.15 -6.29
C LYS A 284 14.91 1.94 -5.00
N VAL A 285 14.98 0.69 -4.56
CA VAL A 285 15.86 0.27 -3.47
C VAL A 285 16.99 -0.55 -4.06
N GLU A 286 18.22 -0.17 -3.76
CA GLU A 286 19.43 -0.91 -4.11
C GLU A 286 20.10 -1.44 -2.86
N LEU A 287 20.68 -2.63 -2.98
CA LEU A 287 21.45 -3.26 -1.91
C LEU A 287 22.93 -3.22 -2.26
N SER A 288 23.79 -3.06 -1.25
CA SER A 288 25.24 -3.15 -1.41
C SER A 288 25.69 -4.54 -1.87
N ARG A 289 24.96 -5.58 -1.47
CA ARG A 289 25.18 -6.98 -1.85
C ARG A 289 24.45 -7.32 -3.15
N LYS A 290 25.20 -7.67 -4.19
CA LYS A 290 24.67 -7.98 -5.55
C LYS A 290 23.99 -9.36 -5.65
N ASP A 291 24.27 -10.25 -4.71
CA ASP A 291 23.66 -11.57 -4.60
C ASP A 291 22.22 -11.53 -4.03
N LEU A 292 21.81 -10.37 -3.54
CA LEU A 292 20.50 -10.15 -2.94
C LEU A 292 19.58 -9.32 -3.86
N ARG A 293 18.27 -9.53 -3.71
CA ARG A 293 17.22 -8.80 -4.43
C ARG A 293 16.25 -8.16 -3.44
N ALA A 294 16.11 -6.85 -3.53
CA ALA A 294 15.08 -6.12 -2.81
C ALA A 294 13.80 -6.04 -3.64
N THR A 295 12.66 -6.24 -2.96
CA THR A 295 11.32 -6.03 -3.53
C THR A 295 10.57 -5.05 -2.64
N THR A 296 10.05 -3.98 -3.23
CA THR A 296 9.20 -2.98 -2.59
C THR A 296 8.24 -2.41 -3.62
N ARG A 297 7.32 -1.52 -3.23
CA ARG A 297 6.45 -0.83 -4.19
C ARG A 297 7.28 -0.07 -5.24
N THR A 298 6.75 0.02 -6.44
CA THR A 298 7.43 0.70 -7.56
C THR A 298 7.43 2.21 -7.45
N GLY A 299 6.57 2.77 -6.61
CA GLY A 299 6.47 4.21 -6.42
C GLY A 299 5.33 4.60 -5.48
N TYR A 300 5.01 5.87 -5.47
CA TYR A 300 3.90 6.45 -4.70
C TYR A 300 3.35 7.68 -5.41
N TYR A 301 2.10 8.05 -5.09
CA TYR A 301 1.53 9.31 -5.54
C TYR A 301 1.90 10.42 -4.57
N GLY A 302 2.71 11.38 -5.03
CA GLY A 302 2.98 12.62 -4.30
C GLY A 302 1.75 13.53 -4.30
N ASP A 303 1.66 14.42 -3.30
CA ASP A 303 0.68 15.50 -3.34
C ASP A 303 0.98 16.38 -4.56
N ALA A 304 -0.06 16.74 -5.32
CA ALA A 304 0.12 17.68 -6.42
C ALA A 304 0.74 18.96 -5.85
N SER A 305 1.94 19.31 -6.31
CA SER A 305 2.53 20.61 -5.97
C SER A 305 1.46 21.68 -6.18
N PRO A 306 1.23 22.59 -5.22
CA PRO A 306 0.28 23.66 -5.44
C PRO A 306 0.77 24.43 -6.66
N THR A 307 0.08 24.27 -7.78
CA THR A 307 0.27 25.12 -8.94
C THR A 307 0.01 26.54 -8.46
N GLY A 308 1.09 27.26 -8.18
CA GLY A 308 1.03 28.68 -7.89
C GLY A 308 0.35 29.38 -9.06
N LYS A 309 -0.97 29.55 -8.98
CA LYS A 309 -1.64 30.59 -9.72
C LYS A 309 -1.14 31.90 -9.15
N ALA A 310 -0.09 32.43 -9.76
CA ALA A 310 0.20 33.85 -9.66
C ALA A 310 -1.02 34.54 -10.23
N SER A 311 -1.90 35.07 -9.38
CA SER A 311 -2.89 36.04 -9.78
C SER A 311 -2.15 37.30 -10.24
N ARG A 312 -2.27 37.61 -11.50
CA ARG A 312 -1.96 38.91 -12.05
C ARG A 312 -2.94 39.98 -11.53
#